data_cd23da79af90046226a22390c49f90bd
#
_entry.id   cd23da79af90046226a22390c49f90bd
#
_cell.length_a   1.000
_cell.length_b   1.000
_cell.length_c   1.000
_cell.angle_alpha   90.00
_cell.angle_beta   90.00
_cell.angle_gamma   90.00
#
_symmetry.space_group_name_H-M   'P 1'
#
loop_
_entity.id
_entity.type
_entity.pdbx_description
1 polymer ?
#
loop_
_entity_poly.entity_id
_entity_poly.type
_entity_poly.pdbx_seq_one_letter_code
_entity_poly.pdbx_strand_id
1 'polypeptide(L)'
;LGLAKRVRAKVFQASTSEVYGDPTEGHHPQQESYWGNVNPIGIRSCYDEGKRCAETLFFDYHRSNDVDIRVVRIFNTYGPRMSPGDGRVVSNFVVQALRGKDITLYGDGSQTRSFCYCDDLIEGFVRLMATGDDVTGPMNLGNPVEFTIKQLAEIVIELTGAHSKL
;
A
#
# COMPACT_ATOMS: atom_id res chain seq x y z
N LEU A 1 2.30 -14.14 16.59
CA LEU A 1 2.27 -13.37 17.85
C LEU A 1 2.64 -14.23 19.05
N GLY A 2 2.06 -15.44 19.22
CA GLY A 2 2.39 -16.32 20.35
C GLY A 2 3.87 -16.73 20.44
N LEU A 3 4.52 -16.97 19.29
CA LEU A 3 5.97 -17.22 19.27
C LEU A 3 6.74 -15.96 19.66
N ALA A 4 6.40 -14.81 19.10
CA ALA A 4 7.05 -13.53 19.42
C ALA A 4 7.00 -13.23 20.93
N LYS A 5 5.82 -13.38 21.56
CA LYS A 5 5.68 -13.28 23.01
C LYS A 5 6.68 -14.19 23.75
N ARG A 6 6.78 -15.45 23.34
CA ARG A 6 7.61 -16.47 23.98
C ARG A 6 9.11 -16.19 23.89
N VAL A 7 9.56 -15.67 22.72
CA VAL A 7 10.97 -15.37 22.47
C VAL A 7 11.32 -13.89 22.63
N ARG A 8 10.35 -13.05 23.03
CA ARG A 8 10.48 -11.59 23.18
C ARG A 8 11.00 -10.92 21.89
N ALA A 9 10.45 -11.33 20.75
CA ALA A 9 10.82 -10.75 19.46
C ALA A 9 9.90 -9.58 19.11
N LYS A 10 10.49 -8.54 18.51
CA LYS A 10 9.77 -7.47 17.81
C LYS A 10 9.09 -8.03 16.57
N VAL A 11 7.84 -7.67 16.33
CA VAL A 11 7.03 -8.20 15.21
C VAL A 11 6.54 -7.08 14.33
N PHE A 12 6.75 -7.23 13.04
CA PHE A 12 6.27 -6.32 12.02
C PHE A 12 4.98 -6.84 11.39
N GLN A 13 3.95 -5.98 11.28
CA GLN A 13 2.72 -6.23 10.56
C GLN A 13 2.67 -5.38 9.30
N ALA A 14 2.81 -6.03 8.16
CA ALA A 14 2.53 -5.42 6.86
C ALA A 14 1.01 -5.31 6.65
N SER A 15 0.43 -4.19 7.08
CA SER A 15 -0.95 -3.83 6.77
C SER A 15 -1.02 -3.08 5.43
N THR A 16 -2.11 -2.43 5.14
CA THR A 16 -2.38 -1.81 3.83
C THR A 16 -3.26 -0.58 3.99
N SER A 17 -3.16 0.36 3.04
CA SER A 17 -4.11 1.49 2.94
C SER A 17 -5.56 1.03 2.70
N GLU A 18 -5.78 -0.21 2.25
CA GLU A 18 -7.13 -0.75 2.04
C GLU A 18 -7.93 -0.97 3.33
N VAL A 19 -7.28 -0.93 4.50
CA VAL A 19 -7.98 -0.88 5.79
C VAL A 19 -8.83 0.37 5.98
N TYR A 20 -8.58 1.42 5.19
CA TYR A 20 -9.39 2.63 5.14
C TYR A 20 -10.65 2.49 4.29
N GLY A 21 -10.70 1.49 3.41
CA GLY A 21 -11.82 1.26 2.49
C GLY A 21 -11.98 2.38 1.48
N ASP A 22 -13.21 2.85 1.31
CA ASP A 22 -13.58 4.01 0.50
C ASP A 22 -13.74 5.24 1.42
N PRO A 23 -12.70 6.08 1.57
CA PRO A 23 -12.72 7.17 2.53
C PRO A 23 -13.82 8.17 2.20
N THR A 24 -14.57 8.56 3.22
CA THR A 24 -15.61 9.58 3.09
C THR A 24 -15.01 10.96 2.86
N GLU A 25 -15.82 11.91 2.38
CA GLU A 25 -15.42 13.29 2.12
C GLU A 25 -14.70 13.89 3.36
N GLY A 26 -13.59 14.59 3.12
CA GLY A 26 -12.76 15.19 4.17
C GLY A 26 -11.72 14.24 4.80
N HIS A 27 -11.64 12.96 4.38
CA HIS A 27 -10.65 11.99 4.85
C HIS A 27 -9.57 11.69 3.80
N HIS A 28 -9.31 12.63 2.89
CA HIS A 28 -8.16 12.63 1.99
C HIS A 28 -7.25 13.82 2.31
N PRO A 29 -5.91 13.63 2.47
CA PRO A 29 -5.24 12.32 2.57
C PRO A 29 -5.63 11.54 3.83
N GLN A 30 -5.59 10.21 3.76
CA GLN A 30 -5.94 9.33 4.88
C GLN A 30 -4.96 9.52 6.04
N GLN A 31 -5.51 9.79 7.23
CA GLN A 31 -4.74 9.87 8.47
C GLN A 31 -4.88 8.57 9.26
N GLU A 32 -3.86 8.22 10.05
CA GLU A 32 -3.84 6.99 10.84
C GLU A 32 -4.98 6.90 11.87
N SER A 33 -5.48 8.04 12.32
CA SER A 33 -6.64 8.13 13.23
C SER A 33 -7.98 7.82 12.58
N TYR A 34 -8.05 7.78 11.24
CA TYR A 34 -9.28 7.45 10.54
C TYR A 34 -9.56 5.94 10.59
N TRP A 35 -10.73 5.55 11.09
CA TRP A 35 -11.09 4.14 11.28
C TRP A 35 -11.49 3.41 10.00
N GLY A 36 -11.71 4.15 8.93
CA GLY A 36 -12.04 3.59 7.63
C GLY A 36 -13.54 3.43 7.38
N ASN A 37 -13.86 3.21 6.10
CA ASN A 37 -15.19 2.92 5.59
C ASN A 37 -15.10 1.69 4.66
N VAL A 38 -15.04 0.50 5.25
CA VAL A 38 -14.85 -0.76 4.53
C VAL A 38 -16.19 -1.46 4.35
N ASN A 39 -16.47 -1.94 3.13
CA ASN A 39 -17.61 -2.80 2.88
C ASN A 39 -17.27 -4.25 3.32
N PRO A 40 -17.88 -4.78 4.39
CA PRO A 40 -17.49 -6.09 4.94
C PRO A 40 -17.92 -7.29 4.07
N ILE A 41 -18.75 -7.08 3.06
CA ILE A 41 -19.29 -8.12 2.16
C ILE A 41 -18.92 -7.90 0.69
N GLY A 42 -18.02 -6.96 0.39
CA GLY A 42 -17.55 -6.69 -0.97
C GLY A 42 -16.62 -7.80 -1.50
N ILE A 43 -16.36 -7.78 -2.81
CA ILE A 43 -15.52 -8.79 -3.48
C ILE A 43 -14.10 -8.86 -2.89
N ARG A 44 -13.58 -7.73 -2.38
CA ARG A 44 -12.23 -7.63 -1.78
C ARG A 44 -12.22 -7.76 -0.26
N SER A 45 -13.38 -7.88 0.38
CA SER A 45 -13.51 -7.82 1.84
C SER A 45 -12.68 -8.86 2.59
N CYS A 46 -12.42 -10.03 1.98
CA CYS A 46 -11.55 -11.03 2.59
C CYS A 46 -10.11 -10.50 2.82
N TYR A 47 -9.61 -9.64 1.93
CA TYR A 47 -8.31 -8.99 2.10
C TYR A 47 -8.40 -7.83 3.08
N ASP A 48 -9.33 -6.92 2.87
CA ASP A 48 -9.46 -5.68 3.64
C ASP A 48 -9.75 -5.98 5.11
N GLU A 49 -10.77 -6.79 5.40
CA GLU A 49 -11.13 -7.21 6.75
C GLU A 49 -10.09 -8.15 7.37
N GLY A 50 -9.43 -8.99 6.56
CA GLY A 50 -8.32 -9.81 7.02
C GLY A 50 -7.16 -8.97 7.56
N LYS A 51 -6.81 -7.86 6.89
CA LYS A 51 -5.79 -6.92 7.36
C LYS A 51 -6.25 -6.12 8.58
N ARG A 52 -7.51 -5.67 8.63
CA ARG A 52 -8.10 -5.02 9.80
C ARG A 52 -8.08 -5.93 11.03
N CYS A 53 -8.50 -7.17 10.86
CA CYS A 53 -8.44 -8.18 11.93
C CYS A 53 -7.00 -8.40 12.41
N ALA A 54 -6.03 -8.47 11.50
CA ALA A 54 -4.62 -8.59 11.86
C ALA A 54 -4.13 -7.40 12.69
N GLU A 55 -4.45 -6.15 12.31
CA GLU A 55 -4.13 -4.98 13.13
C GLU A 55 -4.73 -5.11 14.54
N THR A 56 -6.01 -5.45 14.63
CA THR A 56 -6.69 -5.65 15.94
C THR A 56 -5.95 -6.64 16.81
N LEU A 57 -5.58 -7.80 16.26
CA LEU A 57 -4.86 -8.84 17.01
C LEU A 57 -3.46 -8.39 17.44
N PHE A 58 -2.76 -7.62 16.60
CA PHE A 58 -1.45 -7.09 16.97
C PHE A 58 -1.54 -6.14 18.17
N PHE A 59 -2.47 -5.17 18.12
CA PHE A 59 -2.69 -4.25 19.21
C PHE A 59 -3.20 -4.92 20.49
N ASP A 60 -4.03 -5.97 20.37
CA ASP A 60 -4.48 -6.75 21.52
C ASP A 60 -3.34 -7.53 22.19
N TYR A 61 -2.47 -8.16 21.38
CA TYR A 61 -1.30 -8.85 21.92
C TYR A 61 -0.31 -7.88 22.56
N HIS A 62 -0.15 -6.68 22.02
CA HIS A 62 0.64 -5.62 22.63
C HIS A 62 0.06 -5.23 23.99
N ARG A 63 -1.23 -4.86 24.07
CA ARG A 63 -1.88 -4.44 25.31
C ARG A 63 -1.94 -5.52 26.39
N SER A 64 -2.20 -6.77 25.98
CA SER A 64 -2.45 -7.87 26.92
C SER A 64 -1.21 -8.67 27.28
N ASN A 65 -0.16 -8.60 26.46
CA ASN A 65 1.00 -9.49 26.59
C ASN A 65 2.34 -8.79 26.39
N ASP A 66 2.34 -7.47 26.27
CA ASP A 66 3.54 -6.65 26.09
C ASP A 66 4.43 -7.10 24.92
N VAL A 67 3.80 -7.55 23.82
CA VAL A 67 4.52 -7.90 22.61
C VAL A 67 4.94 -6.63 21.87
N ASP A 68 6.23 -6.49 21.57
CA ASP A 68 6.75 -5.36 20.80
C ASP A 68 6.33 -5.47 19.33
N ILE A 69 5.50 -4.53 18.89
CA ILE A 69 4.89 -4.54 17.54
C ILE A 69 5.26 -3.30 16.72
N ARG A 70 5.26 -3.47 15.39
CA ARG A 70 5.28 -2.38 14.43
C ARG A 70 4.22 -2.64 13.37
N VAL A 71 3.23 -1.74 13.27
CA VAL A 71 2.13 -1.87 12.32
C VAL A 71 2.27 -0.79 11.25
N VAL A 72 2.35 -1.20 9.98
CA VAL A 72 2.49 -0.30 8.83
C VAL A 72 1.34 -0.47 7.87
N ARG A 73 0.69 0.63 7.48
CA ARG A 73 -0.28 0.70 6.40
C ARG A 73 0.42 1.11 5.12
N ILE A 74 0.66 0.12 4.26
CA ILE A 74 1.42 0.28 3.02
C ILE A 74 0.48 0.81 1.93
N PHE A 75 0.90 1.88 1.26
CA PHE A 75 0.23 2.43 0.08
C PHE A 75 0.75 1.80 -1.20
N ASN A 76 0.23 2.24 -2.37
CA ASN A 76 0.59 1.64 -3.65
C ASN A 76 2.11 1.63 -3.84
N THR A 77 2.65 0.46 -4.06
CA THR A 77 4.09 0.24 -4.22
C THR A 77 4.38 -0.37 -5.59
N TYR A 78 5.43 0.09 -6.21
CA TYR A 78 5.94 -0.46 -7.47
C TYR A 78 7.45 -0.70 -7.37
N GLY A 79 7.98 -1.50 -8.30
CA GLY A 79 9.41 -1.78 -8.35
C GLY A 79 9.75 -2.84 -9.38
N PRO A 80 11.05 -3.18 -9.51
CA PRO A 80 11.50 -4.21 -10.42
C PRO A 80 10.95 -5.60 -10.00
N ARG A 81 10.90 -6.51 -10.98
CA ARG A 81 10.43 -7.89 -10.80
C ARG A 81 8.95 -8.05 -10.48
N MET A 82 8.13 -7.00 -10.69
CA MET A 82 6.69 -7.19 -10.71
C MET A 82 6.31 -8.15 -11.85
N SER A 83 5.38 -9.06 -11.57
CA SER A 83 4.91 -9.99 -12.60
C SER A 83 4.28 -9.22 -13.77
N PRO A 84 4.61 -9.54 -15.04
CA PRO A 84 3.96 -8.93 -16.19
C PRO A 84 2.44 -9.10 -16.25
N GLY A 85 1.91 -10.11 -15.55
CA GLY A 85 0.48 -10.38 -15.43
C GLY A 85 -0.12 -9.99 -14.07
N ASP A 86 0.56 -9.14 -13.30
CA ASP A 86 0.15 -8.73 -11.95
C ASP A 86 -1.20 -7.99 -11.90
N GLY A 87 -1.57 -7.31 -12.98
CA GLY A 87 -2.85 -6.59 -13.09
C GLY A 87 -2.85 -5.18 -12.49
N ARG A 88 -1.79 -4.78 -11.78
CA ARG A 88 -1.68 -3.43 -11.24
C ARG A 88 -1.30 -2.42 -12.31
N VAL A 89 -1.74 -1.17 -12.13
CA VAL A 89 -1.65 -0.13 -13.16
C VAL A 89 -0.23 0.11 -13.67
N VAL A 90 0.77 0.22 -12.78
CA VAL A 90 2.16 0.49 -13.18
C VAL A 90 2.71 -0.66 -14.03
N SER A 91 2.58 -1.91 -13.58
CA SER A 91 3.04 -3.08 -14.34
C SER A 91 2.32 -3.22 -15.67
N ASN A 92 1.00 -2.99 -15.70
CA ASN A 92 0.22 -3.05 -16.94
C ASN A 92 0.71 -2.03 -17.97
N PHE A 93 0.87 -0.77 -17.58
CA PHE A 93 1.30 0.30 -18.49
C PHE A 93 2.70 0.05 -19.01
N VAL A 94 3.65 -0.31 -18.15
CA VAL A 94 5.03 -0.64 -18.55
C VAL A 94 5.03 -1.81 -19.53
N VAL A 95 4.29 -2.88 -19.26
CA VAL A 95 4.22 -4.06 -20.15
C VAL A 95 3.56 -3.73 -21.48
N GLN A 96 2.49 -2.93 -21.48
CA GLN A 96 1.81 -2.50 -22.72
C GLN A 96 2.76 -1.65 -23.57
N ALA A 97 3.39 -0.63 -22.99
CA ALA A 97 4.35 0.23 -23.66
C ALA A 97 5.52 -0.55 -24.28
N LEU A 98 6.19 -1.40 -23.49
CA LEU A 98 7.32 -2.20 -23.97
C LEU A 98 6.94 -3.23 -25.06
N ARG A 99 5.67 -3.62 -25.14
CA ARG A 99 5.15 -4.50 -26.19
C ARG A 99 4.61 -3.75 -27.42
N GLY A 100 4.75 -2.43 -27.45
CA GLY A 100 4.22 -1.59 -28.54
C GLY A 100 2.69 -1.62 -28.64
N LYS A 101 2.00 -1.88 -27.53
CA LYS A 101 0.53 -1.86 -27.45
C LYS A 101 0.06 -0.52 -26.92
N ASP A 102 -1.15 -0.12 -27.29
CA ASP A 102 -1.80 1.04 -26.71
C ASP A 102 -2.04 0.82 -25.21
N ILE A 103 -1.95 1.90 -24.43
CA ILE A 103 -2.16 1.86 -22.99
C ILE A 103 -3.66 1.97 -22.70
N THR A 104 -4.18 1.00 -21.97
CA THR A 104 -5.61 0.95 -21.62
C THR A 104 -5.89 1.78 -20.38
N LEU A 105 -6.57 2.90 -20.52
CA LEU A 105 -7.10 3.67 -19.40
C LEU A 105 -8.53 3.21 -19.08
N TYR A 106 -8.82 3.09 -17.76
CA TYR A 106 -10.19 2.90 -17.29
C TYR A 106 -10.78 4.25 -16.90
N GLY A 107 -11.88 4.63 -17.52
CA GLY A 107 -12.47 5.97 -17.41
C GLY A 107 -11.68 7.01 -18.19
N ASP A 108 -11.66 8.24 -17.69
CA ASP A 108 -10.96 9.38 -18.31
C ASP A 108 -9.50 9.53 -17.82
N GLY A 109 -9.06 8.70 -16.86
CA GLY A 109 -7.74 8.73 -16.29
C GLY A 109 -7.50 9.90 -15.31
N SER A 110 -8.53 10.63 -14.90
CA SER A 110 -8.44 11.76 -13.97
C SER A 110 -8.23 11.34 -12.51
N GLN A 111 -8.57 10.09 -12.16
CA GLN A 111 -8.38 9.57 -10.80
C GLN A 111 -6.90 9.62 -10.39
N THR A 112 -6.64 10.10 -9.17
CA THR A 112 -5.28 10.23 -8.64
C THR A 112 -4.85 9.02 -7.82
N ARG A 113 -3.55 8.74 -7.84
CA ARG A 113 -2.88 7.76 -6.98
C ARG A 113 -1.47 8.24 -6.68
N SER A 114 -0.96 7.87 -5.52
CA SER A 114 0.46 7.98 -5.20
C SER A 114 1.14 6.63 -5.36
N PHE A 115 2.42 6.64 -5.72
CA PHE A 115 3.19 5.41 -5.94
C PHE A 115 4.54 5.50 -5.24
N CYS A 116 4.82 4.57 -4.35
CA CYS A 116 6.08 4.47 -3.63
C CYS A 116 7.00 3.45 -4.31
N TYR A 117 8.27 3.81 -4.50
CA TYR A 117 9.24 2.85 -4.99
C TYR A 117 9.60 1.84 -3.90
N CYS A 118 9.81 0.59 -4.28
CA CYS A 118 9.98 -0.49 -3.31
C CYS A 118 11.19 -0.31 -2.38
N ASP A 119 12.30 0.26 -2.86
CA ASP A 119 13.49 0.46 -2.03
C ASP A 119 13.25 1.53 -0.97
N ASP A 120 12.51 2.61 -1.29
CA ASP A 120 12.11 3.62 -0.32
C ASP A 120 11.18 3.03 0.75
N LEU A 121 10.26 2.16 0.32
CA LEU A 121 9.38 1.45 1.25
C LEU A 121 10.16 0.54 2.20
N ILE A 122 11.12 -0.23 1.69
CA ILE A 122 11.97 -1.13 2.50
C ILE A 122 12.83 -0.32 3.48
N GLU A 123 13.40 0.79 3.03
CA GLU A 123 14.15 1.69 3.93
C GLU A 123 13.24 2.19 5.07
N GLY A 124 12.00 2.55 4.76
CA GLY A 124 10.99 2.92 5.76
C GLY A 124 10.74 1.80 6.77
N PHE A 125 10.64 0.54 6.32
CA PHE A 125 10.49 -0.62 7.21
C PHE A 125 11.68 -0.81 8.13
N VAL A 126 12.89 -0.72 7.60
CA VAL A 126 14.12 -0.86 8.38
C VAL A 126 14.19 0.21 9.47
N ARG A 127 13.91 1.46 9.11
CA ARG A 127 13.89 2.58 10.07
C ARG A 127 12.83 2.38 11.15
N LEU A 128 11.62 1.96 10.77
CA LEU A 128 10.56 1.71 11.74
C LEU A 128 10.92 0.56 12.69
N MET A 129 11.50 -0.53 12.18
CA MET A 129 11.95 -1.64 13.01
C MET A 129 13.07 -1.25 13.98
N ALA A 130 13.84 -0.21 13.69
CA ALA A 130 14.89 0.35 14.54
C ALA A 130 14.37 1.34 15.61
N THR A 131 13.07 1.69 15.61
CA THR A 131 12.51 2.62 16.61
C THR A 131 12.37 1.98 18.00
N GLY A 132 12.22 2.83 19.01
CA GLY A 132 11.93 2.42 20.39
C GLY A 132 10.54 1.80 20.55
N ASP A 133 10.30 1.19 21.69
CA ASP A 133 9.09 0.40 21.98
C ASP A 133 7.81 1.24 22.08
N ASP A 134 7.95 2.55 22.18
CA ASP A 134 6.87 3.54 22.17
C ASP A 134 6.26 3.76 20.78
N VAL A 135 6.93 3.32 19.71
CA VAL A 135 6.47 3.49 18.32
C VAL A 135 5.82 2.21 17.83
N THR A 136 4.55 2.00 18.10
CA THR A 136 3.80 0.80 17.69
C THR A 136 3.11 0.93 16.32
N GLY A 137 2.77 2.16 15.92
CA GLY A 137 1.90 2.44 14.77
C GLY A 137 0.40 2.52 15.18
N PRO A 138 -0.57 2.39 14.26
CA PRO A 138 -0.31 2.19 12.84
C PRO A 138 0.38 3.40 12.21
N MET A 139 1.23 3.15 11.22
CA MET A 139 1.94 4.20 10.50
C MET A 139 1.69 4.07 9.00
N ASN A 140 1.25 5.14 8.36
CA ASN A 140 1.14 5.20 6.91
C ASN A 140 2.52 5.27 6.27
N LEU A 141 2.77 4.44 5.28
CA LEU A 141 4.01 4.45 4.53
C LEU A 141 3.73 4.42 3.02
N GLY A 142 4.14 5.50 2.35
CA GLY A 142 3.91 5.71 0.92
C GLY A 142 4.59 6.98 0.44
N ASN A 143 4.35 7.35 -0.81
CA ASN A 143 4.82 8.61 -1.39
C ASN A 143 3.69 9.64 -1.31
N PRO A 144 3.92 10.86 -0.79
CA PRO A 144 2.88 11.89 -0.72
C PRO A 144 2.56 12.55 -2.07
N VAL A 145 3.38 12.34 -3.11
CA VAL A 145 3.16 12.94 -4.44
C VAL A 145 2.11 12.13 -5.19
N GLU A 146 1.04 12.82 -5.61
CA GLU A 146 -0.04 12.23 -6.39
C GLU A 146 0.16 12.45 -7.89
N PHE A 147 -0.25 11.45 -8.67
CA PHE A 147 -0.34 11.50 -10.12
C PHE A 147 -1.74 11.11 -10.57
N THR A 148 -2.26 11.75 -11.63
CA THR A 148 -3.39 11.16 -12.33
C THR A 148 -2.95 9.90 -13.06
N ILE A 149 -3.88 8.97 -13.27
CA ILE A 149 -3.57 7.75 -14.04
C ILE A 149 -3.15 8.10 -15.47
N LYS A 150 -3.70 9.17 -16.04
CA LYS A 150 -3.27 9.69 -17.34
C LYS A 150 -1.81 10.18 -17.32
N GLN A 151 -1.43 10.98 -16.31
CA GLN A 151 -0.03 11.43 -16.15
C GLN A 151 0.94 10.25 -15.99
N LEU A 152 0.54 9.22 -15.23
CA LEU A 152 1.36 8.01 -15.11
C LEU A 152 1.56 7.33 -16.48
N ALA A 153 0.52 7.22 -17.28
CA ALA A 153 0.62 6.63 -18.62
C ALA A 153 1.55 7.46 -19.54
N GLU A 154 1.42 8.79 -19.52
CA GLU A 154 2.28 9.71 -20.29
C GLU A 154 3.75 9.55 -19.89
N ILE A 155 4.06 9.51 -18.57
CA ILE A 155 5.40 9.26 -18.04
C ILE A 155 5.95 7.91 -18.51
N VAL A 156 5.14 6.86 -18.48
CA VAL A 156 5.58 5.52 -18.92
C VAL A 156 5.90 5.53 -20.42
N ILE A 157 5.08 6.17 -21.26
CA ILE A 157 5.35 6.31 -22.70
C ILE A 157 6.67 7.06 -22.92
N GLU A 158 6.86 8.17 -22.27
CA GLU A 158 8.07 8.98 -22.37
C GLU A 158 9.32 8.19 -21.98
N LEU A 159 9.31 7.59 -20.80
CA LEU A 159 10.47 6.84 -20.26
C LEU A 159 10.81 5.58 -21.06
N THR A 160 9.82 4.95 -21.67
CA THR A 160 10.04 3.74 -22.51
C THR A 160 10.37 4.07 -23.96
N GLY A 161 10.18 5.31 -24.39
CA GLY A 161 10.27 5.70 -25.80
C GLY A 161 9.23 5.03 -26.68
N ALA A 162 8.12 4.56 -26.12
CA ALA A 162 7.07 3.87 -26.84
C ALA A 162 6.22 4.83 -27.72
N HIS A 163 5.65 4.30 -28.79
CA HIS A 163 4.69 5.02 -29.65
C HIS A 163 3.23 4.66 -29.30
N SER A 164 3.00 4.14 -28.10
CA SER A 164 1.68 3.74 -27.63
C SER A 164 0.74 4.95 -27.54
N LYS A 165 -0.53 4.75 -27.89
CA LYS A 165 -1.60 5.72 -27.66
C LYS A 165 -2.27 5.46 -26.30
N LEU A 166 -2.96 6.49 -25.78
CA LEU A 166 -3.84 6.41 -24.63
C LEU A 166 -5.27 6.12 -25.04
#